data_fe65208d3a2fb3f120b9b02f5576ced7
#
_entry.id   fe65208d3a2fb3f120b9b02f5576ced7
#
_cell.length_a   1.000
_cell.length_b   1.000
_cell.length_c   1.000
_cell.angle_alpha   90.00
_cell.angle_beta   90.00
_cell.angle_gamma   90.00
#
_symmetry.space_group_name_H-M   'P 1'
#
loop_
_entity.id
_entity.type
_entity.pdbx_description
1 polymer ?
#
loop_
_entity_poly.entity_id
_entity_poly.type
_entity_poly.pdbx_seq_one_letter_code
_entity_poly.pdbx_strand_id
1 'polypeptide(L)'
;QYEASEHGPAGVENPQFIDYTYTAGVKYGDEIVLPATPTTVNLSHYNFLGWFDADGNKYEAGATMPALTEGETELKLYPRYERITVKLVPADGTTTVIERYTTGKVIVKEQLADNTVTDTIYQPATAGDYSRWFIYGLPGSRLSGTNIKNGKYFTVKGDGRFVITPVNGNGYGTGALVQVYDCATGEDVLVEQFYIVYFGDLDGDAKVTSFDLTLAKTEIGKKVWSSSRKGIPYMVKAADLDGDTKFTSFDLSVLIAVIGKTKKIDQVTGIAS
;
A
#
# COMPACT_ATOMS: atom_id res chain seq x y z
N GLN A 1 6.46 31.63 -20.38
CA GLN A 1 7.45 30.58 -20.72
C GLN A 1 7.55 29.64 -19.54
N TYR A 2 7.25 28.33 -19.73
CA TYR A 2 7.38 27.34 -18.69
C TYR A 2 8.75 26.68 -18.87
N GLU A 3 9.67 26.92 -17.96
CA GLU A 3 10.97 26.27 -18.00
C GLU A 3 10.92 24.92 -17.25
N ALA A 4 11.66 23.96 -17.76
CA ALA A 4 11.98 22.75 -17.00
C ALA A 4 12.76 23.17 -15.76
N SER A 5 12.15 23.03 -14.59
CA SER A 5 12.70 23.63 -13.39
C SER A 5 13.80 22.78 -12.79
N GLU A 6 14.84 23.44 -12.28
CA GLU A 6 15.79 22.91 -11.29
C GLU A 6 15.07 22.46 -9.99
N HIS A 7 13.75 22.64 -9.91
CA HIS A 7 12.91 22.39 -8.74
C HIS A 7 12.03 21.15 -8.91
N GLY A 8 12.53 20.15 -9.63
CA GLY A 8 11.95 18.80 -9.57
C GLY A 8 11.84 18.31 -8.13
N PRO A 9 11.04 17.27 -7.84
CA PRO A 9 10.94 16.70 -6.50
C PRO A 9 12.33 16.42 -5.96
N ALA A 10 12.60 16.83 -4.70
CA ALA A 10 13.88 16.62 -4.07
C ALA A 10 14.28 15.13 -4.15
N GLY A 11 15.42 14.84 -4.77
CA GLY A 11 15.93 13.48 -4.94
C GLY A 11 15.69 12.85 -6.33
N VAL A 12 15.06 13.56 -7.26
CA VAL A 12 14.97 13.10 -8.66
C VAL A 12 15.96 13.89 -9.48
N GLU A 13 17.07 13.26 -9.84
CA GLU A 13 17.95 13.81 -10.85
C GLU A 13 17.17 13.86 -12.18
N ASN A 14 16.79 15.08 -12.53
CA ASN A 14 16.39 15.47 -13.87
C ASN A 14 15.26 14.63 -14.50
N PRO A 15 14.02 14.72 -14.04
CA PRO A 15 12.92 14.24 -14.87
C PRO A 15 13.03 15.04 -16.17
N GLN A 16 13.05 14.35 -17.31
CA GLN A 16 13.06 14.99 -18.63
C GLN A 16 11.74 15.72 -18.81
N PHE A 17 11.67 16.97 -18.37
CA PHE A 17 10.57 17.85 -18.65
C PHE A 17 10.73 18.33 -20.10
N ILE A 18 9.78 17.98 -20.93
CA ILE A 18 9.71 18.57 -22.27
C ILE A 18 9.25 20.01 -22.06
N ASP A 19 10.00 20.99 -22.56
CA ASP A 19 9.67 22.39 -22.51
C ASP A 19 8.24 22.62 -23.03
N TYR A 20 7.36 23.03 -22.14
CA TYR A 20 6.03 23.49 -22.53
C TYR A 20 6.08 25.03 -22.63
N THR A 21 6.30 25.53 -23.82
CA THR A 21 6.28 26.96 -24.06
C THR A 21 4.86 27.36 -24.43
N TYR A 22 4.17 28.05 -23.55
CA TYR A 22 2.93 28.73 -23.85
C TYR A 22 3.23 30.24 -24.02
N THR A 23 3.10 30.75 -25.22
CA THR A 23 3.30 32.17 -25.51
C THR A 23 1.92 32.78 -25.76
N ALA A 24 1.32 33.35 -24.76
CA ALA A 24 0.19 34.25 -24.92
C ALA A 24 0.63 35.66 -24.48
N GLY A 25 0.28 36.68 -25.23
CA GLY A 25 0.42 38.06 -24.80
C GLY A 25 -0.63 38.33 -23.70
N VAL A 26 -0.33 37.98 -22.46
CA VAL A 26 -1.19 38.21 -21.29
C VAL A 26 -0.85 39.57 -20.70
N LYS A 27 -1.86 40.40 -20.43
CA LYS A 27 -1.72 41.72 -19.80
C LYS A 27 -2.02 41.63 -18.31
N TYR A 28 -1.54 42.58 -17.55
CA TYR A 28 -1.93 42.75 -16.16
C TYR A 28 -3.46 42.73 -16.02
N GLY A 29 -3.95 41.91 -15.12
CA GLY A 29 -5.36 41.71 -14.85
C GLY A 29 -6.09 40.71 -15.76
N ASP A 30 -5.43 40.23 -16.80
CA ASP A 30 -5.99 39.16 -17.64
C ASP A 30 -5.97 37.82 -16.91
N GLU A 31 -6.86 36.91 -17.28
CA GLU A 31 -6.89 35.54 -16.75
C GLU A 31 -5.70 34.74 -17.31
N ILE A 32 -5.00 34.03 -16.40
CA ILE A 32 -3.94 33.09 -16.76
C ILE A 32 -4.56 31.73 -17.08
N VAL A 33 -4.38 31.27 -18.29
CA VAL A 33 -4.79 29.93 -18.69
C VAL A 33 -3.65 28.95 -18.36
N LEU A 34 -3.80 28.19 -17.28
CA LEU A 34 -2.85 27.17 -16.87
C LEU A 34 -3.33 25.78 -17.31
N PRO A 35 -2.44 24.92 -17.83
CA PRO A 35 -2.79 23.52 -18.03
C PRO A 35 -3.10 22.86 -16.68
N ALA A 36 -4.15 22.04 -16.62
CA ALA A 36 -4.56 21.35 -15.40
C ALA A 36 -3.45 20.43 -14.86
N THR A 37 -2.72 19.80 -15.77
CA THR A 37 -1.51 19.01 -15.46
C THR A 37 -0.55 19.08 -16.64
N PRO A 38 0.77 19.07 -16.42
CA PRO A 38 1.72 18.92 -17.52
C PRO A 38 1.52 17.56 -18.21
N THR A 39 1.30 17.59 -19.50
CA THR A 39 0.98 16.38 -20.31
C THR A 39 2.20 15.49 -20.58
N THR A 40 3.38 15.93 -20.21
CA THR A 40 4.65 15.33 -20.60
C THR A 40 5.37 14.56 -19.52
N VAL A 41 4.83 14.56 -18.27
CA VAL A 41 5.41 13.85 -17.13
C VAL A 41 4.58 12.61 -16.83
N ASN A 42 5.26 11.48 -16.64
CA ASN A 42 4.60 10.29 -16.12
C ASN A 42 4.28 10.50 -14.64
N LEU A 43 3.06 10.97 -14.36
CA LEU A 43 2.59 11.27 -13.01
C LEU A 43 2.19 10.01 -12.21
N SER A 44 2.41 8.80 -12.72
CA SER A 44 2.07 7.56 -11.99
C SER A 44 2.77 7.45 -10.63
N HIS A 45 3.90 8.17 -10.45
CA HIS A 45 4.73 8.13 -9.25
C HIS A 45 4.76 9.45 -8.47
N TYR A 46 4.07 10.49 -8.98
CA TYR A 46 4.08 11.83 -8.40
C TYR A 46 2.68 12.43 -8.35
N ASN A 47 2.40 13.19 -7.31
CA ASN A 47 1.24 14.09 -7.23
C ASN A 47 1.67 15.45 -7.76
N PHE A 48 0.92 15.99 -8.71
CA PHE A 48 1.12 17.37 -9.14
C PHE A 48 0.52 18.34 -8.12
N LEU A 49 1.35 19.25 -7.58
CA LEU A 49 0.95 20.20 -6.54
C LEU A 49 0.43 21.52 -7.10
N GLY A 50 0.71 21.83 -8.37
CA GLY A 50 0.31 23.07 -9.02
C GLY A 50 1.48 23.82 -9.65
N TRP A 51 1.18 25.02 -10.10
CA TRP A 51 2.12 25.94 -10.70
C TRP A 51 2.57 26.99 -9.69
N PHE A 52 3.86 27.28 -9.61
CA PHE A 52 4.45 28.20 -8.64
C PHE A 52 5.44 29.13 -9.33
N ASP A 53 5.54 30.38 -8.86
CA ASP A 53 6.63 31.29 -9.23
C ASP A 53 7.93 30.98 -8.46
N ALA A 54 8.96 31.77 -8.74
CA ALA A 54 10.26 31.62 -8.07
C ALA A 54 10.19 31.91 -6.57
N ASP A 55 9.28 32.75 -6.12
CA ASP A 55 9.06 33.12 -4.72
C ASP A 55 8.20 32.09 -3.98
N GLY A 56 7.64 31.11 -4.69
CA GLY A 56 6.82 30.05 -4.11
C GLY A 56 5.35 30.37 -4.01
N ASN A 57 4.86 31.42 -4.64
CA ASN A 57 3.43 31.70 -4.74
C ASN A 57 2.77 30.72 -5.71
N LYS A 58 1.65 30.16 -5.28
CA LYS A 58 0.88 29.20 -6.10
C LYS A 58 -0.13 29.94 -7.00
N TYR A 59 -0.24 29.46 -8.24
CA TYR A 59 -1.18 29.95 -9.23
C TYR A 59 -2.14 28.82 -9.63
N GLU A 60 -3.42 29.11 -9.58
CA GLU A 60 -4.49 28.19 -10.00
C GLU A 60 -4.99 28.55 -11.39
N ALA A 61 -5.67 27.62 -12.05
CA ALA A 61 -6.36 27.91 -13.31
C ALA A 61 -7.39 29.02 -13.09
N GLY A 62 -7.39 30.02 -13.96
CA GLY A 62 -8.24 31.21 -13.81
C GLY A 62 -7.67 32.30 -12.91
N ALA A 63 -6.44 32.14 -12.39
CA ALA A 63 -5.78 33.22 -11.65
C ALA A 63 -5.55 34.44 -12.56
N THR A 64 -5.60 35.64 -11.98
CA THR A 64 -5.31 36.88 -12.69
C THR A 64 -3.81 37.12 -12.78
N MET A 65 -3.35 37.62 -13.93
CA MET A 65 -1.96 38.01 -14.11
C MET A 65 -1.58 39.12 -13.12
N PRO A 66 -0.58 38.90 -12.25
CA PRO A 66 -0.13 39.91 -11.29
C PRO A 66 0.61 41.06 -12.01
N ALA A 67 0.73 42.18 -11.33
CA ALA A 67 1.65 43.23 -11.76
C ALA A 67 3.07 42.70 -11.69
N LEU A 68 3.80 42.82 -12.78
CA LEU A 68 5.22 42.51 -12.82
C LEU A 68 6.02 43.67 -12.24
N THR A 69 7.19 43.35 -11.65
CA THR A 69 8.14 44.36 -11.17
C THR A 69 8.71 45.17 -12.33
N GLU A 70 9.13 46.41 -12.09
CA GLU A 70 9.70 47.26 -13.12
C GLU A 70 10.91 46.56 -13.77
N GLY A 71 10.83 46.38 -15.11
CA GLY A 71 11.86 45.70 -15.89
C GLY A 71 11.56 44.23 -16.21
N GLU A 72 10.59 43.61 -15.53
CA GLU A 72 10.14 42.26 -15.89
C GLU A 72 9.15 42.28 -17.05
N THR A 73 9.30 41.36 -17.96
CA THR A 73 8.42 41.21 -19.15
C THR A 73 7.67 39.89 -19.14
N GLU A 74 7.94 39.00 -18.21
CA GLU A 74 7.36 37.65 -18.18
C GLU A 74 7.17 37.16 -16.74
N LEU A 75 6.10 36.38 -16.51
CA LEU A 75 5.91 35.60 -15.30
C LEU A 75 6.33 34.16 -15.61
N LYS A 76 7.34 33.65 -14.86
CA LYS A 76 7.80 32.27 -14.97
C LYS A 76 7.12 31.42 -13.92
N LEU A 77 6.42 30.36 -14.37
CA LEU A 77 5.76 29.42 -13.50
C LEU A 77 6.38 28.03 -13.65
N TYR A 78 6.63 27.39 -12.51
CA TYR A 78 7.26 26.09 -12.42
C TYR A 78 6.28 25.08 -11.85
N PRO A 79 6.13 23.89 -12.46
CA PRO A 79 5.33 22.83 -11.88
C PRO A 79 6.04 22.26 -10.66
N ARG A 80 5.32 22.08 -9.55
CA ARG A 80 5.83 21.35 -8.37
C ARG A 80 5.14 20.02 -8.23
N TYR A 81 5.91 19.03 -7.77
CA TYR A 81 5.46 17.67 -7.59
C TYR A 81 5.85 17.15 -6.21
N GLU A 82 5.01 16.29 -5.67
CA GLU A 82 5.32 15.49 -4.50
C GLU A 82 5.42 14.01 -4.92
N ARG A 83 6.44 13.34 -4.45
CA ARG A 83 6.61 11.92 -4.72
C ARG A 83 5.56 11.10 -3.96
N ILE A 84 4.89 10.18 -4.66
CA ILE A 84 3.96 9.25 -4.03
C ILE A 84 4.78 8.25 -3.19
N THR A 85 4.49 8.19 -1.89
CA THR A 85 5.13 7.22 -0.99
C THR A 85 4.83 5.80 -1.46
N VAL A 86 5.88 4.99 -1.59
CA VAL A 86 5.75 3.59 -2.00
C VAL A 86 5.09 2.78 -0.90
N LYS A 87 3.97 2.15 -1.23
CA LYS A 87 3.23 1.27 -0.32
C LYS A 87 2.38 0.25 -1.06
N LEU A 88 2.09 -0.86 -0.38
CA LEU A 88 1.12 -1.84 -0.86
C LEU A 88 -0.31 -1.35 -0.63
N VAL A 89 -1.17 -1.51 -1.63
CA VAL A 89 -2.59 -1.16 -1.55
C VAL A 89 -3.46 -2.29 -2.09
N PRO A 90 -4.69 -2.49 -1.58
CA PRO A 90 -5.64 -3.42 -2.19
C PRO A 90 -5.88 -3.05 -3.65
N ALA A 91 -6.08 -4.04 -4.51
CA ALA A 91 -6.55 -3.78 -5.86
C ALA A 91 -8.04 -3.42 -5.84
N ASP A 92 -8.45 -2.53 -6.75
CA ASP A 92 -9.83 -2.05 -6.82
C ASP A 92 -10.84 -3.20 -6.99
N GLY A 93 -11.95 -3.10 -6.28
CA GLY A 93 -13.02 -4.09 -6.32
C GLY A 93 -12.70 -5.43 -5.63
N THR A 94 -11.60 -5.53 -4.88
CA THR A 94 -11.25 -6.72 -4.11
C THR A 94 -11.67 -6.61 -2.65
N THR A 95 -11.78 -7.78 -1.97
CA THR A 95 -11.99 -7.87 -0.53
C THR A 95 -10.68 -7.90 0.26
N THR A 96 -9.55 -7.67 -0.40
CA THR A 96 -8.22 -7.73 0.22
C THR A 96 -8.07 -6.69 1.31
N VAL A 97 -7.63 -7.11 2.47
CA VAL A 97 -7.29 -6.26 3.60
C VAL A 97 -5.79 -6.25 3.79
N ILE A 98 -5.21 -5.07 3.90
CA ILE A 98 -3.79 -4.86 4.21
C ILE A 98 -3.72 -4.23 5.58
N GLU A 99 -3.33 -5.03 6.57
CA GLU A 99 -3.25 -4.64 7.97
C GLU A 99 -1.80 -4.33 8.35
N ARG A 100 -1.58 -3.12 8.85
CA ARG A 100 -0.29 -2.65 9.36
C ARG A 100 -0.40 -2.45 10.85
N TYR A 101 0.14 -3.37 11.63
CA TYR A 101 0.14 -3.25 13.07
C TYR A 101 1.27 -2.33 13.54
N THR A 102 0.89 -1.24 14.20
CA THR A 102 1.83 -0.32 14.83
C THR A 102 1.56 -0.28 16.32
N THR A 103 2.55 -0.58 17.15
CA THR A 103 2.44 -0.33 18.58
C THR A 103 2.69 1.14 18.86
N GLY A 104 1.62 1.86 19.15
CA GLY A 104 1.72 3.03 20.05
C GLY A 104 2.19 4.34 19.46
N LYS A 105 2.01 4.67 18.18
CA LYS A 105 2.10 6.08 17.77
C LYS A 105 1.15 6.49 16.67
N VAL A 106 0.44 7.50 17.10
CA VAL A 106 -0.18 8.62 16.41
C VAL A 106 -0.13 8.52 14.90
N ILE A 107 -1.25 8.15 14.43
CA ILE A 107 -1.66 8.33 13.06
C ILE A 107 -2.01 9.80 12.90
N VAL A 108 -1.23 10.55 12.20
CA VAL A 108 -1.66 11.86 11.75
C VAL A 108 -2.60 11.61 10.59
N LYS A 109 -3.90 11.68 10.87
CA LYS A 109 -4.90 11.80 9.82
C LYS A 109 -4.87 13.25 9.37
N GLU A 110 -4.26 13.51 8.26
CA GLU A 110 -4.40 14.79 7.62
C GLU A 110 -5.71 14.78 6.84
N GLN A 111 -6.69 15.52 7.34
CA GLN A 111 -7.93 15.75 6.63
C GLN A 111 -7.71 16.95 5.71
N LEU A 112 -7.75 16.72 4.41
CA LEU A 112 -7.70 17.80 3.44
C LEU A 112 -8.97 18.65 3.52
N ALA A 113 -8.89 19.88 3.04
CA ALA A 113 -10.00 20.85 3.08
C ALA A 113 -11.27 20.38 2.34
N ASP A 114 -11.16 19.38 1.48
CA ASP A 114 -12.27 18.75 0.74
C ASP A 114 -12.86 17.54 1.45
N ASN A 115 -12.51 17.32 2.72
CA ASN A 115 -12.88 16.14 3.52
C ASN A 115 -12.30 14.81 3.05
N THR A 116 -11.38 14.78 2.10
CA THR A 116 -10.61 13.57 1.81
C THR A 116 -9.63 13.29 2.95
N VAL A 117 -9.51 12.03 3.34
CA VAL A 117 -8.54 11.59 4.34
C VAL A 117 -7.29 11.17 3.60
N THR A 118 -6.18 11.85 3.83
CA THR A 118 -4.89 11.45 3.28
C THR A 118 -4.41 10.15 3.92
N ASP A 119 -3.59 9.45 3.15
CA ASP A 119 -3.03 8.18 3.56
C ASP A 119 -2.27 8.28 4.88
N THR A 120 -2.66 7.46 5.80
CA THR A 120 -1.95 7.28 7.06
C THR A 120 -0.65 6.54 6.79
N ILE A 121 0.48 7.12 7.17
CA ILE A 121 1.76 6.42 7.15
C ILE A 121 1.85 5.57 8.42
N TYR A 122 1.80 4.25 8.26
CA TYR A 122 2.05 3.32 9.34
C TYR A 122 3.54 2.98 9.36
N GLN A 123 4.10 2.92 10.57
CA GLN A 123 5.45 2.42 10.76
C GLN A 123 5.42 1.28 11.77
N PRO A 124 6.22 0.23 11.61
CA PRO A 124 6.36 -0.80 12.63
C PRO A 124 6.88 -0.19 13.92
N ALA A 125 6.55 -0.80 15.05
CA ALA A 125 6.96 -0.34 16.38
C ALA A 125 8.48 -0.19 16.53
N THR A 126 9.20 -1.09 15.86
CA THR A 126 10.64 -1.01 15.66
C THR A 126 10.87 -1.04 14.16
N ALA A 127 11.73 -0.17 13.65
CA ALA A 127 12.06 -0.15 12.23
C ALA A 127 12.49 -1.55 11.75
N GLY A 128 11.80 -2.07 10.73
CA GLY A 128 12.02 -3.40 10.19
C GLY A 128 11.27 -4.55 10.89
N ASP A 129 10.50 -4.29 11.97
CA ASP A 129 9.63 -5.30 12.57
C ASP A 129 8.25 -5.32 11.91
N TYR A 130 8.10 -6.12 10.87
CA TYR A 130 6.86 -6.35 10.15
C TYR A 130 6.14 -7.65 10.58
N SER A 131 6.50 -8.25 11.71
CA SER A 131 6.00 -9.57 12.14
C SER A 131 4.48 -9.65 12.31
N ARG A 132 3.81 -8.50 12.46
CA ARG A 132 2.37 -8.35 12.62
C ARG A 132 1.71 -7.55 11.49
N TRP A 133 2.31 -7.50 10.34
CA TRP A 133 1.71 -6.90 9.15
C TRP A 133 1.16 -8.00 8.26
N PHE A 134 -0.13 -7.92 7.95
CA PHE A 134 -0.85 -9.03 7.32
C PHE A 134 -1.61 -8.61 6.07
N ILE A 135 -1.75 -9.57 5.15
CA ILE A 135 -2.64 -9.49 4.00
C ILE A 135 -3.65 -10.64 4.11
N TYR A 136 -4.94 -10.32 4.14
CA TYR A 136 -6.01 -11.32 4.19
C TYR A 136 -7.22 -10.87 3.37
N GLY A 137 -8.36 -11.58 3.46
CA GLY A 137 -9.52 -11.34 2.59
C GLY A 137 -9.34 -11.88 1.15
N LEU A 138 -8.33 -12.73 0.95
CA LEU A 138 -8.01 -13.32 -0.35
C LEU A 138 -8.90 -14.53 -0.64
N PRO A 139 -9.34 -14.76 -1.91
CA PRO A 139 -10.14 -15.92 -2.26
C PRO A 139 -9.27 -17.17 -2.38
N GLY A 140 -9.34 -18.09 -1.40
CA GLY A 140 -8.48 -19.26 -1.28
C GLY A 140 -8.41 -20.16 -2.50
N SER A 141 -9.55 -20.54 -3.07
CA SER A 141 -9.60 -21.49 -4.19
C SER A 141 -8.92 -21.03 -5.49
N ARG A 142 -8.42 -19.79 -5.52
CA ARG A 142 -7.83 -19.17 -6.72
C ARG A 142 -6.50 -18.46 -6.44
N LEU A 143 -5.94 -18.63 -5.26
CA LEU A 143 -4.62 -18.09 -4.94
C LEU A 143 -3.58 -18.82 -5.79
N SER A 144 -3.06 -18.13 -6.78
CA SER A 144 -1.92 -18.59 -7.57
C SER A 144 -0.86 -17.50 -7.61
N GLY A 145 0.40 -17.92 -7.67
CA GLY A 145 1.49 -16.97 -7.79
C GLY A 145 1.35 -16.02 -8.98
N THR A 146 0.79 -16.49 -10.09
CA THR A 146 0.53 -15.68 -11.28
C THR A 146 -0.50 -14.59 -10.99
N ASN A 147 -1.65 -14.94 -10.38
CA ASN A 147 -2.68 -13.95 -10.06
C ASN A 147 -2.17 -12.89 -9.09
N ILE A 148 -1.38 -13.30 -8.09
CA ILE A 148 -0.81 -12.37 -7.13
C ILE A 148 0.21 -11.45 -7.82
N LYS A 149 1.18 -12.01 -8.55
CA LYS A 149 2.22 -11.25 -9.25
C LYS A 149 1.65 -10.27 -10.28
N ASN A 150 0.52 -10.58 -10.88
CA ASN A 150 -0.18 -9.69 -11.82
C ASN A 150 -1.04 -8.62 -11.12
N GLY A 151 -0.92 -8.45 -9.82
CA GLY A 151 -1.62 -7.38 -9.09
C GLY A 151 -3.13 -7.58 -8.94
N LYS A 152 -3.63 -8.83 -9.09
CA LYS A 152 -5.08 -9.09 -9.06
C LYS A 152 -5.74 -8.78 -7.72
N TYR A 153 -4.99 -8.86 -6.63
CA TYR A 153 -5.54 -8.72 -5.26
C TYR A 153 -5.00 -7.49 -4.56
N PHE A 154 -3.77 -7.10 -4.86
CA PHE A 154 -3.11 -5.91 -4.34
C PHE A 154 -2.05 -5.45 -5.32
N THR A 155 -1.71 -4.15 -5.27
CA THR A 155 -0.73 -3.51 -6.14
C THR A 155 0.17 -2.60 -5.31
N VAL A 156 1.24 -2.09 -5.92
CA VAL A 156 2.09 -1.06 -5.31
C VAL A 156 1.69 0.30 -5.84
N LYS A 157 1.45 1.25 -4.94
CA LYS A 157 1.33 2.68 -5.26
C LYS A 157 2.71 3.31 -5.14
N GLY A 158 3.03 4.27 -6.02
CA GLY A 158 4.35 4.92 -6.09
C GLY A 158 5.33 4.15 -6.97
N ASP A 159 6.58 4.63 -7.00
CA ASP A 159 7.66 4.03 -7.81
C ASP A 159 8.29 2.84 -7.08
N GLY A 160 7.59 1.72 -7.10
CA GLY A 160 8.00 0.52 -6.40
C GLY A 160 7.50 -0.76 -7.01
N ARG A 161 7.94 -1.86 -6.45
CA ARG A 161 7.55 -3.21 -6.83
C ARG A 161 7.35 -4.09 -5.60
N PHE A 162 6.67 -5.20 -5.74
CA PHE A 162 6.63 -6.23 -4.70
C PHE A 162 7.17 -7.56 -5.19
N VAL A 163 7.66 -8.33 -4.24
CA VAL A 163 8.10 -9.73 -4.42
C VAL A 163 7.30 -10.60 -3.48
N ILE A 164 6.83 -11.75 -3.96
CA ILE A 164 6.17 -12.74 -3.12
C ILE A 164 6.98 -14.03 -3.07
N THR A 165 7.23 -14.51 -1.85
CA THR A 165 7.89 -15.78 -1.57
C THR A 165 6.87 -16.77 -1.01
N PRO A 166 6.63 -17.90 -1.68
CA PRO A 166 5.67 -18.91 -1.21
C PRO A 166 6.18 -19.65 0.03
N VAL A 167 5.27 -20.25 0.76
CA VAL A 167 5.60 -21.18 1.85
C VAL A 167 6.07 -22.50 1.25
N ASN A 168 7.17 -23.05 1.75
CA ASN A 168 7.72 -24.36 1.34
C ASN A 168 7.79 -24.58 -0.18
N GLY A 169 8.00 -23.50 -0.95
CA GLY A 169 8.19 -23.54 -2.39
C GLY A 169 6.91 -23.50 -3.25
N ASN A 170 5.72 -23.80 -2.72
CA ASN A 170 4.51 -23.93 -3.54
C ASN A 170 3.26 -23.22 -3.01
N GLY A 171 3.18 -22.94 -1.72
CA GLY A 171 1.97 -22.38 -1.10
C GLY A 171 1.98 -20.84 -1.05
N TYR A 172 0.88 -20.22 -1.45
CA TYR A 172 0.66 -18.78 -1.33
C TYR A 172 -0.39 -18.44 -0.26
N GLY A 173 -0.63 -19.37 0.66
CA GLY A 173 -1.50 -19.21 1.81
C GLY A 173 -0.80 -18.58 3.01
N THR A 174 -1.21 -19.00 4.19
CA THR A 174 -0.71 -18.47 5.46
C THR A 174 0.79 -18.60 5.59
N GLY A 175 1.47 -17.47 5.82
CA GLY A 175 2.93 -17.40 5.95
C GLY A 175 3.69 -17.08 4.67
N ALA A 176 3.02 -17.01 3.51
CA ALA A 176 3.67 -16.49 2.30
C ALA A 176 4.07 -15.03 2.52
N LEU A 177 5.31 -14.71 2.14
CA LEU A 177 5.94 -13.42 2.42
C LEU A 177 5.80 -12.49 1.23
N VAL A 178 5.28 -11.29 1.47
CA VAL A 178 5.21 -10.20 0.48
C VAL A 178 6.13 -9.07 0.93
N GLN A 179 7.10 -8.74 0.11
CA GLN A 179 8.07 -7.66 0.36
C GLN A 179 7.87 -6.56 -0.67
N VAL A 180 7.79 -5.32 -0.23
CA VAL A 180 7.59 -4.14 -1.07
C VAL A 180 8.87 -3.32 -1.07
N TYR A 181 9.31 -2.97 -2.26
CA TYR A 181 10.55 -2.22 -2.49
C TYR A 181 10.25 -0.89 -3.15
N ASP A 182 10.91 0.13 -2.68
CA ASP A 182 11.05 1.42 -3.34
C ASP A 182 12.17 1.31 -4.39
N CYS A 183 11.88 1.70 -5.63
CA CYS A 183 12.80 1.57 -6.76
C CYS A 183 13.29 2.90 -7.32
N ALA A 184 12.91 4.03 -6.72
CA ALA A 184 13.14 5.37 -7.29
C ALA A 184 14.61 5.77 -7.39
N THR A 185 15.48 5.22 -6.55
CA THR A 185 16.92 5.52 -6.58
C THR A 185 17.72 4.62 -7.52
N GLY A 186 17.04 3.71 -8.24
CA GLY A 186 17.67 2.67 -9.04
C GLY A 186 18.13 1.46 -8.23
N GLU A 187 18.07 1.52 -6.91
CA GLU A 187 18.30 0.41 -6.00
C GLU A 187 16.99 0.01 -5.30
N ASP A 188 16.81 -1.28 -5.06
CA ASP A 188 15.66 -1.80 -4.33
C ASP A 188 15.81 -1.59 -2.83
N VAL A 189 15.07 -0.65 -2.28
CA VAL A 189 15.01 -0.41 -0.83
C VAL A 189 13.76 -1.04 -0.25
N LEU A 190 13.89 -2.01 0.67
CA LEU A 190 12.75 -2.62 1.36
C LEU A 190 12.03 -1.58 2.22
N VAL A 191 10.75 -1.34 1.94
CA VAL A 191 9.92 -0.34 2.67
C VAL A 191 8.78 -0.97 3.45
N GLU A 192 8.20 -2.09 2.99
CA GLU A 192 7.15 -2.81 3.70
C GLU A 192 7.31 -4.32 3.53
N GLN A 193 6.86 -5.07 4.53
CA GLN A 193 6.85 -6.52 4.50
C GLN A 193 5.59 -7.06 5.17
N PHE A 194 4.92 -8.01 4.54
CA PHE A 194 3.67 -8.60 5.02
C PHE A 194 3.71 -10.11 4.96
N TYR A 195 2.90 -10.73 5.81
CA TYR A 195 2.59 -12.14 5.72
C TYR A 195 1.15 -12.33 5.26
N ILE A 196 0.92 -13.23 4.31
CA ILE A 196 -0.43 -13.62 3.94
C ILE A 196 -1.03 -14.43 5.09
N VAL A 197 -2.29 -14.16 5.39
CA VAL A 197 -3.12 -14.93 6.32
C VAL A 197 -4.36 -15.41 5.55
N TYR A 198 -4.53 -16.71 5.51
CA TYR A 198 -5.73 -17.37 5.05
C TYR A 198 -6.34 -18.11 6.23
N PHE A 199 -7.46 -17.61 6.75
CA PHE A 199 -8.03 -18.12 7.98
C PHE A 199 -8.40 -19.58 7.88
N GLY A 200 -7.93 -20.42 8.83
CA GLY A 200 -8.05 -21.86 8.87
C GLY A 200 -6.97 -22.65 8.15
N ASP A 201 -6.13 -21.99 7.34
CA ASP A 201 -4.97 -22.58 6.67
C ASP A 201 -3.75 -22.50 7.58
N LEU A 202 -3.24 -23.63 8.01
CA LEU A 202 -2.11 -23.74 8.92
C LEU A 202 -0.86 -24.36 8.28
N ASP A 203 -0.97 -24.87 7.06
CA ASP A 203 0.18 -25.39 6.30
C ASP A 203 0.66 -24.48 5.18
N GLY A 204 -0.14 -23.44 4.86
CA GLY A 204 0.21 -22.40 3.89
C GLY A 204 -0.19 -22.75 2.43
N ASP A 205 -1.02 -23.75 2.21
CA ASP A 205 -1.45 -24.15 0.87
C ASP A 205 -2.67 -23.37 0.33
N ALA A 206 -3.19 -22.42 1.12
CA ALA A 206 -4.38 -21.60 0.87
C ALA A 206 -5.69 -22.41 0.78
N LYS A 207 -5.77 -23.53 1.50
CA LYS A 207 -6.99 -24.31 1.66
C LYS A 207 -7.21 -24.61 3.14
N VAL A 208 -8.42 -25.05 3.47
CA VAL A 208 -8.75 -25.52 4.81
C VAL A 208 -9.13 -27.00 4.71
N THR A 209 -8.25 -27.85 5.20
CA THR A 209 -8.32 -29.30 5.01
C THR A 209 -8.14 -30.08 6.33
N SER A 210 -8.23 -31.40 6.26
CA SER A 210 -7.92 -32.27 7.40
C SER A 210 -6.46 -32.21 7.83
N PHE A 211 -5.57 -31.71 6.97
CA PHE A 211 -4.16 -31.54 7.31
C PHE A 211 -3.99 -30.39 8.30
N ASP A 212 -4.67 -29.26 8.05
CA ASP A 212 -4.71 -28.11 8.98
C ASP A 212 -5.29 -28.52 10.33
N LEU A 213 -6.34 -29.34 10.33
CA LEU A 213 -6.90 -29.88 11.56
C LEU A 213 -5.87 -30.73 12.34
N THR A 214 -5.07 -31.50 11.62
CA THR A 214 -4.01 -32.32 12.24
C THR A 214 -2.95 -31.42 12.87
N LEU A 215 -2.54 -30.37 12.18
CA LEU A 215 -1.63 -29.37 12.73
C LEU A 215 -2.22 -28.66 13.94
N ALA A 216 -3.47 -28.22 13.86
CA ALA A 216 -4.20 -27.58 14.94
C ALA A 216 -4.25 -28.47 16.20
N LYS A 217 -4.63 -29.73 16.05
CA LYS A 217 -4.65 -30.72 17.16
C LYS A 217 -3.27 -30.92 17.78
N THR A 218 -2.24 -30.94 16.96
CA THR A 218 -0.85 -31.09 17.44
C THR A 218 -0.42 -29.91 18.30
N GLU A 219 -0.86 -28.71 18.00
CA GLU A 219 -0.45 -27.49 18.70
C GLU A 219 -1.28 -27.21 19.97
N ILE A 220 -2.58 -27.53 19.95
CA ILE A 220 -3.49 -27.21 21.08
C ILE A 220 -3.17 -27.93 22.37
N GLY A 221 -2.61 -29.15 22.31
CA GLY A 221 -2.14 -29.89 23.47
C GLY A 221 -0.84 -29.37 24.07
N LYS A 222 -0.17 -28.44 23.40
CA LYS A 222 1.08 -27.84 23.83
C LYS A 222 0.80 -26.51 24.52
N LYS A 223 1.33 -26.29 25.71
CA LYS A 223 1.26 -24.95 26.36
C LYS A 223 1.89 -23.84 25.52
N VAL A 224 2.57 -24.22 24.46
CA VAL A 224 3.30 -23.34 23.56
C VAL A 224 3.34 -24.03 22.21
N TRP A 225 3.03 -23.31 21.13
CA TRP A 225 3.26 -23.75 19.76
C TRP A 225 4.66 -24.35 19.60
N SER A 226 4.82 -25.34 18.73
CA SER A 226 6.12 -25.98 18.52
C SER A 226 7.22 -24.94 18.29
N SER A 227 8.47 -25.28 18.62
CA SER A 227 9.59 -24.33 18.55
C SER A 227 9.73 -23.64 17.18
N SER A 228 9.28 -24.30 16.11
CA SER A 228 9.26 -23.75 14.74
C SER A 228 8.06 -22.83 14.43
N ARG A 229 7.02 -22.83 15.29
CA ARG A 229 5.77 -22.04 15.07
C ARG A 229 5.43 -21.15 16.25
N LYS A 230 6.17 -21.25 17.34
CA LYS A 230 5.95 -20.53 18.59
C LYS A 230 6.03 -19.02 18.36
N GLY A 231 4.93 -18.33 18.68
CA GLY A 231 4.90 -16.88 18.64
C GLY A 231 4.96 -16.29 17.24
N ILE A 232 4.64 -17.09 16.22
CA ILE A 232 4.51 -16.57 14.85
C ILE A 232 3.14 -15.90 14.71
N PRO A 233 3.07 -14.56 14.64
CA PRO A 233 1.81 -13.83 14.73
C PRO A 233 0.81 -14.20 13.63
N TYR A 234 1.26 -14.43 12.39
CA TYR A 234 0.37 -14.80 11.29
C TYR A 234 -0.27 -16.19 11.47
N MET A 235 0.43 -17.13 12.14
CA MET A 235 -0.13 -18.45 12.44
C MET A 235 -1.23 -18.36 13.50
N VAL A 236 -1.01 -17.58 14.55
CA VAL A 236 -2.02 -17.34 15.59
C VAL A 236 -3.24 -16.67 14.97
N LYS A 237 -3.04 -15.64 14.13
CA LYS A 237 -4.13 -14.96 13.44
C LYS A 237 -4.91 -15.90 12.51
N ALA A 238 -4.24 -16.78 11.77
CA ALA A 238 -4.89 -17.76 10.89
C ALA A 238 -5.71 -18.80 11.64
N ALA A 239 -5.31 -19.14 12.86
CA ALA A 239 -5.95 -20.14 13.69
C ALA A 239 -7.09 -19.59 14.56
N ASP A 240 -7.16 -18.28 14.78
CA ASP A 240 -8.21 -17.58 15.52
C ASP A 240 -9.46 -17.48 14.64
N LEU A 241 -10.45 -18.32 14.90
CA LEU A 241 -11.66 -18.44 14.07
C LEU A 241 -12.92 -17.93 14.78
N ASP A 242 -12.78 -17.43 16.02
CA ASP A 242 -13.85 -16.75 16.77
C ASP A 242 -13.56 -15.28 17.05
N GLY A 243 -12.35 -14.80 16.75
CA GLY A 243 -11.93 -13.41 16.84
C GLY A 243 -11.49 -12.98 18.25
N ASP A 244 -11.20 -13.92 19.16
CA ASP A 244 -10.79 -13.62 20.54
C ASP A 244 -9.28 -13.35 20.68
N THR A 245 -8.56 -13.36 19.57
CA THR A 245 -7.09 -13.16 19.46
C THR A 245 -6.24 -14.31 20.02
N LYS A 246 -6.83 -15.45 20.30
CA LYS A 246 -6.15 -16.62 20.82
C LYS A 246 -6.42 -17.83 19.94
N PHE A 247 -5.62 -18.84 20.10
CA PHE A 247 -5.88 -20.14 19.52
C PHE A 247 -6.21 -21.15 20.63
N THR A 248 -7.47 -21.58 20.70
CA THR A 248 -8.03 -22.40 21.78
C THR A 248 -8.71 -23.66 21.23
N SER A 249 -9.25 -24.48 22.13
CA SER A 249 -10.07 -25.64 21.78
C SER A 249 -11.39 -25.25 21.09
N PHE A 250 -11.83 -24.00 21.28
CA PHE A 250 -13.02 -23.48 20.60
C PHE A 250 -12.77 -23.32 19.09
N ASP A 251 -11.64 -22.71 18.71
CA ASP A 251 -11.22 -22.57 17.30
C ASP A 251 -11.04 -23.93 16.64
N LEU A 252 -10.50 -24.91 17.38
CA LEU A 252 -10.40 -26.28 16.90
C LEU A 252 -11.78 -26.86 16.57
N SER A 253 -12.78 -26.61 17.41
CA SER A 253 -14.16 -27.05 17.20
C SER A 253 -14.76 -26.35 15.99
N VAL A 254 -14.48 -25.07 15.82
CA VAL A 254 -14.89 -24.30 14.65
C VAL A 254 -14.24 -24.85 13.38
N LEU A 255 -12.94 -25.12 13.41
CA LEU A 255 -12.22 -25.70 12.26
C LEU A 255 -12.78 -27.08 11.85
N ILE A 256 -13.15 -27.92 12.82
CA ILE A 256 -13.84 -29.20 12.56
C ILE A 256 -15.16 -28.94 11.81
N ALA A 257 -15.96 -27.99 12.27
CA ALA A 257 -17.24 -27.64 11.64
C ALA A 257 -17.07 -27.11 10.21
N VAL A 258 -16.02 -26.31 9.97
CA VAL A 258 -15.67 -25.82 8.64
C VAL A 258 -15.29 -26.96 7.69
N ILE A 259 -14.43 -27.87 8.13
CA ILE A 259 -14.02 -29.03 7.33
C ILE A 259 -15.22 -29.97 7.07
N GLY A 260 -16.11 -30.10 8.06
CA GLY A 260 -17.38 -30.82 7.94
C GLY A 260 -18.44 -30.09 7.12
N LYS A 261 -18.13 -28.90 6.59
CA LYS A 261 -19.03 -28.06 5.77
C LYS A 261 -20.31 -27.61 6.47
N THR A 262 -20.33 -27.60 7.81
CA THR A 262 -21.44 -27.07 8.61
C THR A 262 -21.25 -25.60 8.96
N LYS A 263 -20.05 -25.08 8.77
CA LYS A 263 -19.69 -23.65 8.89
C LYS A 263 -18.81 -23.22 7.73
N LYS A 264 -18.75 -21.91 7.50
CA LYS A 264 -17.87 -21.28 6.50
C LYS A 264 -17.11 -20.13 7.14
N ILE A 265 -15.81 -20.05 6.89
CA ILE A 265 -14.99 -18.93 7.33
C ILE A 265 -15.16 -17.75 6.37
N ASP A 266 -15.46 -16.59 6.92
CA ASP A 266 -15.30 -15.32 6.21
C ASP A 266 -13.83 -14.92 6.21
N GLN A 267 -13.21 -14.90 5.05
CA GLN A 267 -11.79 -14.60 4.92
C GLN A 267 -11.45 -13.11 5.13
N VAL A 268 -12.44 -12.22 5.28
CA VAL A 268 -12.25 -10.81 5.62
C VAL A 268 -12.21 -10.60 7.13
N THR A 269 -13.10 -11.28 7.85
CA THR A 269 -13.21 -11.14 9.32
C THR A 269 -12.46 -12.21 10.09
N GLY A 270 -12.19 -13.35 9.47
CA GLY A 270 -11.65 -14.55 10.13
C GLY A 270 -12.72 -15.40 10.83
N ILE A 271 -13.92 -14.88 11.00
CA ILE A 271 -14.98 -15.51 11.79
C ILE A 271 -15.74 -16.56 10.96
N ALA A 272 -16.01 -17.72 11.59
CA ALA A 272 -16.77 -18.77 10.98
C ALA A 272 -18.24 -18.76 11.45
N SER A 273 -19.15 -18.72 10.51
CA SER A 273 -20.61 -18.74 10.74
C SER A 273 -21.31 -19.93 10.05
#